data_b675307b700b97633108ebfafc4b5f0f
#
_entry.id   b675307b700b97633108ebfafc4b5f0f
#
_cell.length_a   1.000
_cell.length_b   1.000
_cell.length_c   1.000
_cell.angle_alpha   90.00
_cell.angle_beta   90.00
_cell.angle_gamma   90.00
#
_symmetry.space_group_name_H-M   'P 1'
#
loop_
_entity.id
_entity.type
_entity.pdbx_description
1 polymer ?
#
loop_
_entity_poly.entity_id
_entity_poly.type
_entity_poly.pdbx_seq_one_letter_code
_entity_poly.pdbx_strand_id
1 'polypeptide(L)'
;VRFQSAVRQAGLVVAVTALALSAGCAKKDDSEVQASGVKLVQAGKLTVCTHLPYPPFQSKDAGGKVTGFDVEVMDLVAKELGVEQTIIDTPFEGIKSGQDLNTGKCDAAAAGMTITEERQKVMNFSDPYFDATQALLVKTGKPYKSLDDLKDRKLGVQASTTGRDYARKFEKEKGLQLVEFEDLAALQQAVANGQVEAAINDLPVWTEYLKKNPGGFEVAAEFDTGEQYGFSVKKDGNPELLKKINETLAKAKQDGTYDAIYEKWIGKRPSA
;
A
#
# COMPACT_ATOMS: atom_id res chain seq x y z
N VAL A 1 67.64 54.76 41.09
CA VAL A 1 67.01 55.97 41.59
C VAL A 1 65.51 55.71 41.70
N ARG A 2 65.04 55.71 42.95
CA ARG A 2 63.70 56.09 43.45
C ARG A 2 62.47 55.34 43.00
N PHE A 3 61.79 54.70 43.88
CA PHE A 3 60.83 54.97 44.95
C PHE A 3 59.41 54.65 44.55
N GLN A 4 58.87 53.62 45.21
CA GLN A 4 57.67 53.60 46.07
C GLN A 4 56.38 54.07 45.38
N SER A 5 55.32 53.34 45.48
CA SER A 5 54.55 53.05 46.70
C SER A 5 53.40 52.08 46.46
N ALA A 6 53.09 51.36 47.49
CA ALA A 6 51.98 50.46 47.64
C ALA A 6 50.61 51.16 47.72
N VAL A 7 49.57 50.59 47.16
CA VAL A 7 48.22 50.71 47.71
C VAL A 7 47.51 49.35 47.61
N ARG A 8 47.15 48.83 48.77
CA ARG A 8 46.27 47.73 48.99
C ARG A 8 44.82 48.16 48.64
N GLN A 9 44.11 47.45 47.86
CA GLN A 9 42.66 47.39 47.99
C GLN A 9 42.16 45.97 47.77
N ALA A 10 41.42 45.52 48.79
CA ALA A 10 40.67 44.31 48.82
C ALA A 10 39.43 44.46 47.90
N GLY A 11 39.13 43.45 47.13
CA GLY A 11 37.91 43.46 46.27
C GLY A 11 37.51 42.08 45.91
N LEU A 12 36.54 41.58 46.61
CA LEU A 12 35.47 40.63 46.28
C LEU A 12 35.75 39.63 45.17
N VAL A 13 35.93 38.40 45.56
CA VAL A 13 35.75 37.20 44.68
C VAL A 13 34.26 36.96 44.47
N VAL A 14 33.75 37.31 43.31
CA VAL A 14 32.44 36.85 42.84
C VAL A 14 32.65 35.54 42.08
N ALA A 15 32.32 34.45 42.72
CA ALA A 15 32.25 33.16 42.08
C ALA A 15 31.00 33.11 41.14
N VAL A 16 31.23 33.30 39.85
CA VAL A 16 30.22 33.03 38.82
C VAL A 16 30.21 31.53 38.55
N THR A 17 29.26 30.82 39.16
CA THR A 17 28.92 29.46 38.83
C THR A 17 28.25 29.45 37.45
N ALA A 18 29.03 29.11 36.42
CA ALA A 18 28.48 28.80 35.09
C ALA A 18 27.68 27.48 35.18
N LEU A 19 26.35 27.60 35.25
CA LEU A 19 25.47 26.46 34.93
C LEU A 19 25.64 26.17 33.45
N ALA A 20 26.38 25.12 33.12
CA ALA A 20 26.36 24.51 31.80
C ALA A 20 24.96 23.90 31.60
N LEU A 21 24.09 24.61 30.88
CA LEU A 21 22.89 24.02 30.27
C LEU A 21 23.37 23.03 29.20
N SER A 22 23.44 21.75 29.57
CA SER A 22 23.48 20.64 28.61
C SER A 22 22.15 20.66 27.86
N ALA A 23 22.12 21.38 26.74
CA ALA A 23 21.07 21.16 25.73
C ALA A 23 21.24 19.73 25.18
N GLY A 24 20.65 18.77 25.87
CA GLY A 24 20.41 17.46 25.30
C GLY A 24 19.54 17.66 24.07
N CYS A 25 20.08 17.35 22.90
CA CYS A 25 19.28 17.12 21.70
C CYS A 25 18.42 15.88 21.97
N ALA A 26 17.31 16.07 22.70
CA ALA A 26 16.22 15.13 22.63
C ALA A 26 15.75 15.18 21.17
N LYS A 27 15.94 14.10 20.41
CA LYS A 27 15.19 13.89 19.19
C LYS A 27 13.73 14.11 19.57
N LYS A 28 13.11 15.18 19.06
CA LYS A 28 11.68 15.34 19.11
C LYS A 28 11.11 14.08 18.47
N ASP A 29 10.37 13.31 19.24
CA ASP A 29 9.52 12.25 18.72
C ASP A 29 8.39 12.98 17.99
N ASP A 30 8.51 13.13 16.67
CA ASP A 30 7.55 13.86 15.83
C ASP A 30 6.19 13.13 15.72
N SER A 31 6.02 12.01 16.44
CA SER A 31 4.76 11.31 16.53
C SER A 31 3.84 12.02 17.54
N GLU A 32 2.99 12.92 17.05
CA GLU A 32 1.93 13.53 17.87
C GLU A 32 0.71 12.63 17.96
N VAL A 33 0.16 12.52 19.19
CA VAL A 33 -1.16 11.93 19.40
C VAL A 33 -2.18 12.94 18.86
N GLN A 34 -2.95 12.53 17.85
CA GLN A 34 -4.03 13.34 17.30
C GLN A 34 -5.20 13.44 18.29
N ALA A 35 -6.10 14.41 18.08
CA ALA A 35 -7.29 14.60 18.93
C ALA A 35 -8.17 13.33 18.97
N SER A 36 -8.05 12.44 17.98
CA SER A 36 -8.69 11.12 17.91
C SER A 36 -8.03 10.04 18.80
N GLY A 37 -6.88 10.35 19.44
CA GLY A 37 -6.09 9.38 20.21
C GLY A 37 -5.21 8.47 19.34
N VAL A 38 -5.19 8.66 18.02
CA VAL A 38 -4.36 7.88 17.08
C VAL A 38 -2.97 8.48 16.97
N LYS A 39 -1.93 7.68 17.18
CA LYS A 39 -0.54 8.07 16.98
C LYS A 39 -0.15 7.88 15.51
N LEU A 40 0.34 8.94 14.86
CA LEU A 40 0.78 8.92 13.46
C LEU A 40 2.30 9.11 13.36
N VAL A 41 2.88 8.55 12.29
CA VAL A 41 4.32 8.67 11.98
C VAL A 41 4.71 10.13 11.74
N GLN A 42 3.84 10.89 11.09
CA GLN A 42 4.02 12.32 10.87
C GLN A 42 2.82 13.09 11.41
N ALA A 43 3.09 14.08 12.26
CA ALA A 43 2.05 14.95 12.81
C ALA A 43 1.18 15.58 11.71
N GLY A 44 -0.15 15.51 11.87
CA GLY A 44 -1.11 16.09 10.94
C GLY A 44 -1.27 15.36 9.61
N LYS A 45 -0.63 14.18 9.42
CA LYS A 45 -0.70 13.42 8.18
C LYS A 45 -0.92 11.93 8.43
N LEU A 46 -1.87 11.35 7.72
CA LEU A 46 -1.99 9.91 7.58
C LEU A 46 -1.10 9.47 6.41
N THR A 47 0.05 8.85 6.72
CA THR A 47 0.97 8.35 5.69
C THR A 47 0.54 6.96 5.25
N VAL A 48 0.31 6.79 3.94
CA VAL A 48 -0.21 5.54 3.37
C VAL A 48 0.77 5.01 2.32
N CYS A 49 1.36 3.86 2.59
CA CYS A 49 2.18 3.14 1.62
C CYS A 49 1.31 2.47 0.57
N THR A 50 1.72 2.60 -0.69
CA THR A 50 1.09 1.95 -1.83
C THR A 50 2.15 1.57 -2.87
N HIS A 51 1.76 0.78 -3.87
CA HIS A 51 2.59 0.45 -5.02
C HIS A 51 1.89 0.88 -6.31
N LEU A 52 2.55 1.70 -7.11
CA LEU A 52 1.99 2.30 -8.32
C LEU A 52 2.63 1.76 -9.60
N PRO A 53 1.85 1.62 -10.69
CA PRO A 53 0.40 1.74 -10.76
C PRO A 53 -0.32 0.41 -10.50
N TYR A 54 -1.50 0.45 -9.87
CA TYR A 54 -2.38 -0.72 -9.72
C TYR A 54 -3.87 -0.29 -9.87
N PRO A 55 -4.26 0.21 -11.07
CA PRO A 55 -5.64 0.65 -11.29
C PRO A 55 -6.61 -0.54 -11.26
N PRO A 56 -7.85 -0.37 -10.77
CA PRO A 56 -8.52 0.88 -10.38
C PRO A 56 -8.26 1.31 -8.93
N PHE A 57 -7.44 0.59 -8.16
CA PHE A 57 -7.23 0.84 -6.72
C PHE A 57 -6.33 2.03 -6.43
N GLN A 58 -5.18 2.14 -7.14
CA GLN A 58 -4.28 3.28 -7.04
C GLN A 58 -3.49 3.48 -8.35
N SER A 59 -3.49 4.70 -8.84
CA SER A 59 -2.71 5.11 -10.01
C SER A 59 -2.57 6.63 -10.07
N LYS A 60 -1.66 7.13 -10.91
CA LYS A 60 -1.57 8.57 -11.16
C LYS A 60 -2.56 8.96 -12.25
N ASP A 61 -3.31 10.06 -12.02
CA ASP A 61 -4.10 10.71 -13.03
C ASP A 61 -3.22 11.49 -14.04
N ALA A 62 -3.85 12.14 -15.02
CA ALA A 62 -3.14 12.93 -16.01
C ALA A 62 -2.36 14.13 -15.43
N GLY A 63 -2.73 14.59 -14.24
CA GLY A 63 -2.06 15.65 -13.50
C GLY A 63 -0.94 15.14 -12.59
N GLY A 64 -0.73 13.82 -12.52
CA GLY A 64 0.27 13.18 -11.65
C GLY A 64 -0.21 12.97 -10.21
N LYS A 65 -1.45 13.33 -9.87
CA LYS A 65 -2.03 13.07 -8.55
C LYS A 65 -2.38 11.60 -8.43
N VAL A 66 -2.04 11.01 -7.27
CA VAL A 66 -2.44 9.62 -6.97
C VAL A 66 -3.94 9.58 -6.66
N THR A 67 -4.66 8.71 -7.35
CA THR A 67 -6.11 8.53 -7.25
C THR A 67 -6.45 7.05 -7.36
N GLY A 68 -7.67 6.67 -6.98
CA GLY A 68 -8.14 5.29 -7.07
C GLY A 68 -9.07 4.94 -5.93
N PHE A 69 -9.60 3.74 -5.99
CA PHE A 69 -10.54 3.24 -4.99
C PHE A 69 -9.94 3.25 -3.57
N ASP A 70 -8.76 2.66 -3.39
CA ASP A 70 -8.07 2.58 -2.11
C ASP A 70 -7.72 3.97 -1.57
N VAL A 71 -7.29 4.86 -2.48
CA VAL A 71 -6.93 6.25 -2.14
C VAL A 71 -8.14 6.99 -1.59
N GLU A 72 -9.30 6.90 -2.24
CA GLU A 72 -10.51 7.61 -1.80
C GLU A 72 -11.07 7.04 -0.50
N VAL A 73 -11.00 5.74 -0.29
CA VAL A 73 -11.42 5.14 0.99
C VAL A 73 -10.50 5.59 2.12
N MET A 74 -9.19 5.64 1.90
CA MET A 74 -8.25 6.13 2.92
C MET A 74 -8.34 7.65 3.13
N ASP A 75 -8.79 8.44 2.13
CA ASP A 75 -9.14 9.85 2.32
C ASP A 75 -10.30 10.03 3.32
N LEU A 76 -11.27 9.10 3.35
CA LEU A 76 -12.31 9.12 4.38
C LEU A 76 -11.73 8.91 5.78
N VAL A 77 -10.77 7.99 5.91
CA VAL A 77 -10.08 7.74 7.20
C VAL A 77 -9.30 8.98 7.63
N ALA A 78 -8.54 9.60 6.73
CA ALA A 78 -7.81 10.83 7.02
C ALA A 78 -8.74 11.96 7.47
N LYS A 79 -9.89 12.12 6.80
CA LYS A 79 -10.93 13.10 7.16
C LYS A 79 -11.52 12.84 8.56
N GLU A 80 -11.82 11.60 8.91
CA GLU A 80 -12.31 11.24 10.25
C GLU A 80 -11.27 11.47 11.35
N LEU A 81 -9.98 11.41 10.99
CA LEU A 81 -8.87 11.75 11.89
C LEU A 81 -8.59 13.27 11.95
N GLY A 82 -9.16 14.06 11.05
CA GLY A 82 -8.88 15.51 10.95
C GLY A 82 -7.48 15.82 10.40
N VAL A 83 -6.91 14.96 9.55
CA VAL A 83 -5.58 15.08 8.97
C VAL A 83 -5.62 14.97 7.44
N GLU A 84 -4.49 15.23 6.78
CA GLU A 84 -4.32 15.02 5.34
C GLU A 84 -3.75 13.62 5.05
N GLN A 85 -4.23 12.97 3.99
CA GLN A 85 -3.60 11.76 3.47
C GLN A 85 -2.31 12.11 2.71
N THR A 86 -1.23 11.39 2.98
CA THR A 86 0.01 11.46 2.21
C THR A 86 0.37 10.08 1.68
N ILE A 87 0.43 9.94 0.36
CA ILE A 87 0.74 8.68 -0.31
C ILE A 87 2.26 8.51 -0.46
N ILE A 88 2.74 7.33 -0.10
CA ILE A 88 4.15 6.93 -0.27
C ILE A 88 4.18 5.75 -1.24
N ASP A 89 4.70 6.00 -2.45
CA ASP A 89 4.94 4.96 -3.45
C ASP A 89 6.20 4.16 -3.07
N THR A 90 6.07 2.84 -3.01
CA THR A 90 7.14 1.94 -2.56
C THR A 90 7.00 0.56 -3.22
N PRO A 91 8.09 -0.21 -3.38
CA PRO A 91 7.99 -1.58 -3.90
C PRO A 91 7.04 -2.44 -3.08
N PHE A 92 6.21 -3.25 -3.76
CA PHE A 92 5.17 -4.06 -3.12
C PHE A 92 5.75 -5.06 -2.09
N GLU A 93 6.97 -5.55 -2.31
CA GLU A 93 7.65 -6.44 -1.35
C GLU A 93 7.84 -5.79 0.03
N GLY A 94 8.16 -4.48 0.07
CA GLY A 94 8.27 -3.74 1.34
C GLY A 94 6.95 -3.66 2.10
N ILE A 95 5.83 -3.53 1.37
CA ILE A 95 4.48 -3.55 1.93
C ILE A 95 4.12 -4.97 2.39
N LYS A 96 4.21 -5.95 1.49
CA LYS A 96 3.83 -7.36 1.71
C LYS A 96 4.57 -7.99 2.88
N SER A 97 5.87 -7.69 3.03
CA SER A 97 6.68 -8.18 4.16
C SER A 97 6.41 -7.49 5.49
N GLY A 98 5.61 -6.41 5.48
CA GLY A 98 5.39 -5.56 6.66
C GLY A 98 6.56 -4.65 7.01
N GLN A 99 7.65 -4.66 6.24
CA GLN A 99 8.85 -3.88 6.52
C GLN A 99 8.56 -2.38 6.58
N ASP A 100 7.82 -1.84 5.60
CA ASP A 100 7.52 -0.42 5.53
C ASP A 100 6.67 0.05 6.73
N LEU A 101 5.72 -0.76 7.18
CA LEU A 101 4.92 -0.49 8.37
C LEU A 101 5.76 -0.61 9.66
N ASN A 102 6.56 -1.67 9.77
CA ASN A 102 7.33 -1.97 10.98
C ASN A 102 8.46 -0.96 11.22
N THR A 103 9.03 -0.40 10.17
CA THR A 103 10.06 0.65 10.26
C THR A 103 9.48 2.05 10.45
N GLY A 104 8.15 2.22 10.43
CA GLY A 104 7.50 3.51 10.55
C GLY A 104 7.66 4.40 9.31
N LYS A 105 7.81 3.80 8.14
CA LYS A 105 7.79 4.54 6.87
C LYS A 105 6.40 5.09 6.57
N CYS A 106 5.36 4.34 6.94
CA CYS A 106 3.96 4.73 6.81
C CYS A 106 3.13 4.22 7.99
N ASP A 107 1.98 4.85 8.21
CA ASP A 107 0.99 4.49 9.24
C ASP A 107 0.16 3.29 8.82
N ALA A 108 -0.22 3.27 7.55
CA ALA A 108 -1.04 2.24 6.94
C ALA A 108 -0.54 1.88 5.55
N ALA A 109 -1.01 0.76 5.00
CA ALA A 109 -0.82 0.43 3.59
C ALA A 109 -2.18 0.14 2.93
N ALA A 110 -2.32 0.66 1.70
CA ALA A 110 -3.47 0.52 0.83
C ALA A 110 -2.95 0.23 -0.59
N ALA A 111 -3.07 -1.02 -1.04
CA ALA A 111 -2.38 -1.49 -2.24
C ALA A 111 -3.14 -2.61 -2.98
N GLY A 112 -4.49 -2.67 -2.87
CA GLY A 112 -5.29 -3.80 -3.38
C GLY A 112 -4.77 -5.12 -2.80
N MET A 113 -4.50 -5.15 -1.50
CA MET A 113 -3.72 -6.24 -0.91
C MET A 113 -4.61 -7.30 -0.28
N THR A 114 -4.52 -8.53 -0.79
CA THR A 114 -5.21 -9.70 -0.25
C THR A 114 -4.79 -10.00 1.19
N ILE A 115 -5.77 -10.21 2.05
CA ILE A 115 -5.59 -10.73 3.41
C ILE A 115 -5.18 -12.20 3.30
N THR A 116 -3.99 -12.55 3.80
CA THR A 116 -3.52 -13.94 3.86
C THR A 116 -2.94 -14.25 5.23
N GLU A 117 -2.95 -15.52 5.62
CA GLU A 117 -2.34 -15.95 6.89
C GLU A 117 -0.86 -15.58 6.99
N GLU A 118 -0.12 -15.65 5.87
CA GLU A 118 1.29 -15.25 5.83
C GLU A 118 1.45 -13.77 6.14
N ARG A 119 0.66 -12.90 5.50
CA ARG A 119 0.70 -11.46 5.72
C ARG A 119 0.22 -11.07 7.11
N GLN A 120 -0.78 -11.76 7.65
CA GLN A 120 -1.27 -11.53 9.01
C GLN A 120 -0.23 -11.82 10.12
N LYS A 121 0.80 -12.61 9.82
CA LYS A 121 1.92 -12.82 10.77
C LYS A 121 2.77 -11.57 10.97
N VAL A 122 2.83 -10.68 9.98
CA VAL A 122 3.73 -9.52 9.97
C VAL A 122 3.02 -8.16 10.00
N MET A 123 1.70 -8.12 9.80
CA MET A 123 0.85 -6.93 9.88
C MET A 123 -0.54 -7.26 10.38
N ASN A 124 -1.28 -6.26 10.86
CA ASN A 124 -2.70 -6.39 11.14
C ASN A 124 -3.52 -5.81 9.99
N PHE A 125 -4.64 -6.46 9.65
CA PHE A 125 -5.54 -6.03 8.58
C PHE A 125 -6.84 -5.46 9.14
N SER A 126 -7.42 -4.55 8.38
CA SER A 126 -8.81 -4.10 8.57
C SER A 126 -9.78 -5.23 8.28
N ASP A 127 -11.06 -5.00 8.59
CA ASP A 127 -12.15 -5.77 8.01
C ASP A 127 -12.05 -5.78 6.49
N PRO A 128 -12.46 -6.86 5.82
CA PRO A 128 -12.45 -6.93 4.36
C PRO A 128 -13.28 -5.79 3.74
N TYR A 129 -12.68 -5.16 2.71
CA TYR A 129 -13.39 -4.10 2.00
C TYR A 129 -13.72 -4.45 0.54
N PHE A 130 -13.04 -5.43 -0.06
CA PHE A 130 -13.22 -5.80 -1.46
C PHE A 130 -13.03 -7.30 -1.65
N ASP A 131 -13.91 -7.94 -2.45
CA ASP A 131 -13.75 -9.33 -2.85
C ASP A 131 -13.06 -9.39 -4.21
N ALA A 132 -12.03 -10.21 -4.34
CA ALA A 132 -11.23 -10.35 -5.55
C ALA A 132 -11.09 -11.80 -5.96
N THR A 133 -10.91 -12.02 -7.26
CA THR A 133 -10.58 -13.31 -7.86
C THR A 133 -9.36 -13.16 -8.73
N GLN A 134 -8.65 -14.25 -8.98
CA GLN A 134 -7.56 -14.27 -9.96
C GLN A 134 -8.11 -14.49 -11.37
N ALA A 135 -7.44 -13.93 -12.38
CA ALA A 135 -7.85 -14.08 -13.76
C ALA A 135 -6.67 -14.20 -14.71
N LEU A 136 -6.89 -14.95 -15.81
CA LEU A 136 -5.93 -15.17 -16.88
C LEU A 136 -6.18 -14.18 -18.02
N LEU A 137 -5.26 -13.26 -18.25
CA LEU A 137 -5.27 -12.36 -19.41
C LEU A 137 -4.48 -12.97 -20.57
N VAL A 138 -5.04 -12.89 -21.76
CA VAL A 138 -4.40 -13.28 -23.02
C VAL A 138 -4.63 -12.22 -24.09
N LYS A 139 -3.83 -12.24 -25.16
CA LYS A 139 -4.19 -11.50 -26.38
C LYS A 139 -5.41 -12.12 -27.04
N THR A 140 -6.31 -11.29 -27.54
CA THR A 140 -7.50 -11.72 -28.28
C THR A 140 -7.15 -12.68 -29.41
N GLY A 141 -7.92 -13.76 -29.52
CA GLY A 141 -7.75 -14.79 -30.55
C GLY A 141 -6.63 -15.80 -30.29
N LYS A 142 -5.98 -15.76 -29.15
CA LYS A 142 -5.06 -16.82 -28.72
C LYS A 142 -5.84 -18.05 -28.21
N PRO A 143 -5.32 -19.27 -28.42
CA PRO A 143 -6.05 -20.52 -28.10
C PRO A 143 -6.07 -20.86 -26.59
N TYR A 144 -5.48 -20.02 -25.74
CA TYR A 144 -5.33 -20.28 -24.31
C TYR A 144 -6.62 -19.94 -23.56
N LYS A 145 -7.30 -20.94 -23.01
CA LYS A 145 -8.56 -20.80 -22.25
C LYS A 145 -8.45 -21.27 -20.80
N SER A 146 -7.31 -21.88 -20.45
CA SER A 146 -7.04 -22.41 -19.11
C SER A 146 -5.53 -22.47 -18.87
N LEU A 147 -5.12 -22.82 -17.65
CA LEU A 147 -3.70 -23.08 -17.33
C LEU A 147 -3.18 -24.34 -18.05
N ASP A 148 -4.04 -25.30 -18.38
CA ASP A 148 -3.63 -26.52 -19.08
C ASP A 148 -3.15 -26.24 -20.51
N ASP A 149 -3.69 -25.20 -21.14
CA ASP A 149 -3.29 -24.79 -22.50
C ASP A 149 -1.91 -24.11 -22.52
N LEU A 150 -1.36 -23.79 -21.36
CA LEU A 150 -0.07 -23.09 -21.19
C LEU A 150 1.09 -24.05 -20.89
N LYS A 151 0.91 -25.35 -21.12
CA LYS A 151 2.00 -26.32 -20.99
C LYS A 151 3.20 -25.91 -21.85
N ASP A 152 4.40 -25.86 -21.24
CA ASP A 152 5.66 -25.43 -21.85
C ASP A 152 5.62 -23.99 -22.42
N ARG A 153 4.70 -23.15 -21.91
CA ARG A 153 4.54 -21.75 -22.30
C ARG A 153 4.88 -20.82 -21.14
N LYS A 154 5.26 -19.61 -21.51
CA LYS A 154 5.58 -18.55 -20.54
C LYS A 154 4.30 -17.91 -20.01
N LEU A 155 4.13 -17.98 -18.70
CA LEU A 155 3.07 -17.33 -17.96
C LEU A 155 3.67 -16.20 -17.12
N GLY A 156 3.25 -14.96 -17.39
CA GLY A 156 3.67 -13.79 -16.61
C GLY A 156 2.92 -13.71 -15.28
N VAL A 157 3.63 -13.35 -14.24
CA VAL A 157 3.08 -13.11 -12.90
C VAL A 157 3.75 -11.89 -12.27
N GLN A 158 3.04 -11.15 -11.43
CA GLN A 158 3.68 -10.08 -10.66
C GLN A 158 4.30 -10.65 -9.39
N ALA A 159 5.54 -10.26 -9.10
CA ALA A 159 6.28 -10.70 -7.94
C ALA A 159 5.53 -10.39 -6.63
N SER A 160 5.65 -11.25 -5.64
CA SER A 160 5.11 -11.07 -4.28
C SER A 160 3.58 -11.02 -4.17
N THR A 161 2.83 -11.34 -5.25
CA THR A 161 1.37 -11.36 -5.28
C THR A 161 0.79 -12.75 -5.03
N THR A 162 -0.49 -12.79 -4.66
CA THR A 162 -1.27 -14.04 -4.56
C THR A 162 -1.50 -14.69 -5.91
N GLY A 163 -1.55 -13.91 -7.00
CA GLY A 163 -1.60 -14.43 -8.37
C GLY A 163 -0.36 -15.26 -8.75
N ARG A 164 0.84 -14.78 -8.37
CA ARG A 164 2.06 -15.58 -8.50
C ARG A 164 1.99 -16.86 -7.67
N ASP A 165 1.56 -16.77 -6.43
CA ASP A 165 1.50 -17.91 -5.53
C ASP A 165 0.45 -18.93 -6.00
N TYR A 166 -0.65 -18.47 -6.59
CA TYR A 166 -1.63 -19.31 -7.26
C TYR A 166 -1.00 -20.05 -8.45
N ALA A 167 -0.34 -19.33 -9.36
CA ALA A 167 0.30 -19.94 -10.52
C ALA A 167 1.37 -20.99 -10.13
N ARG A 168 2.16 -20.70 -9.09
CA ARG A 168 3.20 -21.61 -8.57
C ARG A 168 2.65 -22.95 -8.08
N LYS A 169 1.43 -23.01 -7.55
CA LYS A 169 0.79 -24.27 -7.14
C LYS A 169 0.67 -25.27 -8.32
N PHE A 170 0.49 -24.75 -9.52
CA PHE A 170 0.28 -25.54 -10.74
C PHE A 170 1.51 -25.61 -11.65
N GLU A 171 2.60 -24.92 -11.31
CA GLU A 171 3.78 -24.78 -12.17
C GLU A 171 4.32 -26.13 -12.63
N LYS A 172 4.57 -27.06 -11.70
CA LYS A 172 5.11 -28.39 -12.01
C LYS A 172 4.05 -29.30 -12.64
N GLU A 173 2.84 -29.32 -12.11
CA GLU A 173 1.75 -30.18 -12.56
C GLU A 173 1.39 -29.89 -14.01
N LYS A 174 1.27 -28.60 -14.36
CA LYS A 174 0.85 -28.15 -15.69
C LYS A 174 2.01 -27.79 -16.62
N GLY A 175 3.26 -27.89 -16.15
CA GLY A 175 4.44 -27.56 -16.94
C GLY A 175 4.52 -26.08 -17.34
N LEU A 176 4.12 -25.17 -16.47
CA LEU A 176 4.15 -23.75 -16.73
C LEU A 176 5.57 -23.20 -16.63
N GLN A 177 5.93 -22.20 -17.46
CA GLN A 177 7.17 -21.45 -17.35
C GLN A 177 6.86 -20.06 -16.77
N LEU A 178 6.97 -19.92 -15.45
CA LEU A 178 6.66 -18.64 -14.79
C LEU A 178 7.75 -17.60 -15.08
N VAL A 179 7.31 -16.38 -15.45
CA VAL A 179 8.16 -15.21 -15.62
C VAL A 179 7.65 -14.13 -14.67
N GLU A 180 8.48 -13.75 -13.69
CA GLU A 180 8.10 -12.75 -12.68
C GLU A 180 8.46 -11.34 -13.14
N PHE A 181 7.57 -10.39 -12.85
CA PHE A 181 7.75 -8.96 -13.08
C PHE A 181 7.52 -8.20 -11.76
N GLU A 182 8.31 -7.16 -11.53
CA GLU A 182 8.24 -6.39 -10.29
C GLU A 182 6.93 -5.59 -10.17
N ASP A 183 6.43 -5.06 -11.29
CA ASP A 183 5.23 -4.24 -11.31
C ASP A 183 4.24 -4.67 -12.40
N LEU A 184 3.00 -4.21 -12.24
CA LEU A 184 1.90 -4.50 -13.16
C LEU A 184 2.16 -3.96 -14.57
N ALA A 185 2.79 -2.78 -14.70
CA ALA A 185 3.01 -2.17 -16.01
C ALA A 185 3.99 -3.01 -16.84
N ALA A 186 5.06 -3.53 -16.22
CA ALA A 186 6.00 -4.44 -16.87
C ALA A 186 5.32 -5.76 -17.28
N LEU A 187 4.44 -6.32 -16.42
CA LEU A 187 3.66 -7.52 -16.73
C LEU A 187 2.72 -7.29 -17.93
N GLN A 188 1.98 -6.17 -17.95
CA GLN A 188 1.09 -5.78 -19.05
C GLN A 188 1.87 -5.63 -20.37
N GLN A 189 3.03 -4.97 -20.31
CA GLN A 189 3.90 -4.80 -21.46
C GLN A 189 4.40 -6.16 -21.99
N ALA A 190 4.76 -7.07 -21.12
CA ALA A 190 5.25 -8.41 -21.48
C ALA A 190 4.19 -9.22 -22.25
N VAL A 191 2.92 -9.17 -21.85
CA VAL A 191 1.82 -9.76 -22.61
C VAL A 191 1.64 -9.04 -23.95
N ALA A 192 1.65 -7.69 -23.93
CA ALA A 192 1.46 -6.87 -25.13
C ALA A 192 2.53 -7.13 -26.20
N ASN A 193 3.78 -7.35 -25.80
CA ASN A 193 4.89 -7.63 -26.71
C ASN A 193 5.06 -9.13 -27.05
N GLY A 194 4.29 -10.03 -26.41
CA GLY A 194 4.44 -11.46 -26.61
C GLY A 194 5.69 -12.06 -25.94
N GLN A 195 6.23 -11.40 -24.94
CA GLN A 195 7.32 -11.93 -24.09
C GLN A 195 6.80 -13.08 -23.23
N VAL A 196 5.52 -13.02 -22.84
CA VAL A 196 4.75 -14.09 -22.20
C VAL A 196 3.46 -14.32 -23.00
N GLU A 197 2.95 -15.55 -22.96
CA GLU A 197 1.74 -15.94 -23.72
C GLU A 197 0.46 -15.46 -23.03
N ALA A 198 0.48 -15.43 -21.71
CA ALA A 198 -0.60 -15.02 -20.84
C ALA A 198 -0.06 -14.41 -19.55
N ALA A 199 -0.94 -13.80 -18.77
CA ALA A 199 -0.59 -13.31 -17.43
C ALA A 199 -1.71 -13.57 -16.42
N ILE A 200 -1.35 -13.86 -15.19
CA ILE A 200 -2.27 -13.91 -14.04
C ILE A 200 -2.11 -12.67 -13.18
N ASN A 201 -3.24 -12.07 -12.84
CA ASN A 201 -3.40 -11.04 -11.81
C ASN A 201 -4.90 -10.96 -11.43
N ASP A 202 -5.24 -10.07 -10.53
CA ASP A 202 -6.59 -9.89 -10.02
C ASP A 202 -7.54 -9.40 -11.13
N LEU A 203 -8.74 -9.98 -11.19
CA LEU A 203 -9.74 -9.68 -12.21
C LEU A 203 -10.06 -8.19 -12.35
N PRO A 204 -10.28 -7.40 -11.28
CA PRO A 204 -10.59 -5.98 -11.43
C PRO A 204 -9.48 -5.19 -12.13
N VAL A 205 -8.23 -5.60 -11.95
CA VAL A 205 -7.07 -4.99 -12.62
C VAL A 205 -7.08 -5.28 -14.12
N TRP A 206 -7.39 -6.50 -14.52
CA TRP A 206 -7.54 -6.85 -15.93
C TRP A 206 -8.76 -6.18 -16.56
N THR A 207 -9.87 -6.10 -15.82
CA THR A 207 -11.07 -5.39 -16.28
C THR A 207 -10.75 -3.93 -16.63
N GLU A 208 -9.99 -3.26 -15.78
CA GLU A 208 -9.56 -1.87 -16.05
C GLU A 208 -8.56 -1.77 -17.21
N TYR A 209 -7.68 -2.75 -17.35
CA TYR A 209 -6.75 -2.83 -18.49
C TYR A 209 -7.49 -3.02 -19.82
N LEU A 210 -8.52 -3.87 -19.85
CA LEU A 210 -9.33 -4.13 -21.05
C LEU A 210 -10.11 -2.88 -21.48
N LYS A 211 -10.65 -2.08 -20.55
CA LYS A 211 -11.31 -0.82 -20.86
C LYS A 211 -10.38 0.15 -21.63
N LYS A 212 -9.10 0.15 -21.27
CA LYS A 212 -8.07 1.01 -21.91
C LYS A 212 -7.51 0.44 -23.21
N ASN A 213 -7.69 -0.86 -23.46
CA ASN A 213 -7.14 -1.59 -24.61
C ASN A 213 -8.24 -2.42 -25.31
N PRO A 214 -9.31 -1.79 -25.82
CA PRO A 214 -10.46 -2.49 -26.37
C PRO A 214 -10.06 -3.36 -27.57
N GLY A 215 -10.47 -4.63 -27.52
CA GLY A 215 -10.26 -5.61 -28.61
C GLY A 215 -8.85 -6.20 -28.69
N GLY A 216 -7.88 -5.70 -27.92
CA GLY A 216 -6.51 -6.23 -27.96
C GLY A 216 -6.27 -7.47 -27.09
N PHE A 217 -7.05 -7.60 -26.03
CA PHE A 217 -6.89 -8.63 -24.99
C PHE A 217 -8.26 -9.15 -24.53
N GLU A 218 -8.25 -10.29 -23.86
CA GLU A 218 -9.42 -10.88 -23.23
C GLU A 218 -9.05 -11.60 -21.92
N VAL A 219 -9.98 -11.65 -20.97
CA VAL A 219 -9.91 -12.56 -19.84
C VAL A 219 -10.33 -13.94 -20.33
N ALA A 220 -9.39 -14.87 -20.36
CA ALA A 220 -9.61 -16.21 -20.87
C ALA A 220 -10.18 -17.17 -19.81
N ALA A 221 -9.85 -16.93 -18.55
CA ALA A 221 -10.34 -17.69 -17.41
C ALA A 221 -10.37 -16.84 -16.14
N GLU A 222 -11.31 -17.14 -15.25
CA GLU A 222 -11.39 -16.60 -13.90
C GLU A 222 -11.21 -17.74 -12.91
N PHE A 223 -10.54 -17.46 -11.80
CA PHE A 223 -10.25 -18.43 -10.76
C PHE A 223 -10.80 -17.89 -9.44
N ASP A 224 -11.88 -18.48 -8.96
CA ASP A 224 -12.43 -18.15 -7.65
C ASP A 224 -11.46 -18.64 -6.56
N THR A 225 -10.72 -17.70 -6.01
CA THR A 225 -9.74 -17.96 -4.96
C THR A 225 -10.26 -17.56 -3.57
N GLY A 226 -11.45 -16.97 -3.49
CA GLY A 226 -12.04 -16.47 -2.25
C GLY A 226 -11.22 -15.34 -1.61
N GLU A 227 -10.47 -14.60 -2.42
CA GLU A 227 -9.58 -13.54 -1.93
C GLU A 227 -10.37 -12.31 -1.50
N GLN A 228 -9.93 -11.69 -0.41
CA GLN A 228 -10.46 -10.43 0.10
C GLN A 228 -9.35 -9.44 0.38
N TYR A 229 -9.54 -8.17 0.00
CA TYR A 229 -8.60 -7.12 0.31
C TYR A 229 -8.86 -6.48 1.67
N GLY A 230 -7.78 -6.10 2.34
CA GLY A 230 -7.79 -5.32 3.57
C GLY A 230 -6.72 -4.24 3.56
N PHE A 231 -7.00 -3.12 4.22
CA PHE A 231 -5.98 -2.15 4.58
C PHE A 231 -5.14 -2.72 5.70
N SER A 232 -3.86 -2.41 5.73
CA SER A 232 -2.99 -2.95 6.77
C SER A 232 -2.30 -1.86 7.57
N VAL A 233 -2.02 -2.20 8.83
CA VAL A 233 -1.27 -1.38 9.78
C VAL A 233 -0.15 -2.21 10.40
N LYS A 234 0.80 -1.54 11.06
CA LYS A 234 1.89 -2.20 11.77
C LYS A 234 1.36 -3.30 12.70
N LYS A 235 2.02 -4.47 12.69
CA LYS A 235 1.70 -5.59 13.57
C LYS A 235 1.76 -5.16 15.04
N ASP A 236 0.62 -5.29 15.73
CA ASP A 236 0.46 -4.95 17.15
C ASP A 236 0.93 -3.53 17.53
N GLY A 237 1.05 -2.63 16.54
CA GLY A 237 1.65 -1.33 16.73
C GLY A 237 0.68 -0.15 16.85
N ASN A 238 -0.50 -0.22 16.24
CA ASN A 238 -1.45 0.90 16.21
C ASN A 238 -2.91 0.41 16.16
N PRO A 239 -3.43 -0.18 17.24
CA PRO A 239 -4.79 -0.71 17.29
C PRO A 239 -5.86 0.39 17.13
N GLU A 240 -5.57 1.61 17.58
CA GLU A 240 -6.50 2.74 17.47
C GLU A 240 -6.68 3.18 16.00
N LEU A 241 -5.61 3.17 15.20
CA LEU A 241 -5.71 3.44 13.76
C LEU A 241 -6.53 2.34 13.07
N LEU A 242 -6.25 1.07 13.37
CA LEU A 242 -6.99 -0.05 12.80
C LEU A 242 -8.47 0.02 13.13
N LYS A 243 -8.81 0.31 14.38
CA LYS A 243 -10.18 0.55 14.81
C LYS A 243 -10.82 1.69 14.03
N LYS A 244 -10.11 2.81 13.85
CA LYS A 244 -10.61 3.96 13.09
C LYS A 244 -10.86 3.62 11.61
N ILE A 245 -9.99 2.82 10.99
CA ILE A 245 -10.18 2.32 9.62
C ILE A 245 -11.48 1.50 9.54
N ASN A 246 -11.68 0.55 10.45
CA ASN A 246 -12.88 -0.30 10.46
C ASN A 246 -14.16 0.48 10.72
N GLU A 247 -14.15 1.42 11.67
CA GLU A 247 -15.30 2.31 11.94
C GLU A 247 -15.66 3.15 10.70
N THR A 248 -14.64 3.68 10.01
CA THR A 248 -14.84 4.48 8.80
C THR A 248 -15.40 3.63 7.66
N LEU A 249 -14.87 2.42 7.46
CA LEU A 249 -15.40 1.46 6.48
C LEU A 249 -16.87 1.10 6.77
N ALA A 250 -17.20 0.79 8.02
CA ALA A 250 -18.57 0.45 8.43
C ALA A 250 -19.52 1.63 8.18
N LYS A 251 -19.13 2.84 8.58
CA LYS A 251 -19.89 4.08 8.35
C LYS A 251 -20.12 4.33 6.86
N ALA A 252 -19.04 4.24 6.04
CA ALA A 252 -19.13 4.48 4.60
C ALA A 252 -20.03 3.45 3.88
N LYS A 253 -20.02 2.20 4.34
CA LYS A 253 -20.94 1.15 3.84
C LYS A 253 -22.38 1.44 4.25
N GLN A 254 -22.60 1.96 5.44
CA GLN A 254 -23.93 2.26 5.97
C GLN A 254 -24.57 3.50 5.31
N ASP A 255 -23.79 4.54 5.05
CA ASP A 255 -24.31 5.81 4.51
C ASP A 255 -24.27 5.89 2.97
N GLY A 256 -23.80 4.83 2.29
CA GLY A 256 -23.73 4.74 0.83
C GLY A 256 -22.49 5.39 0.22
N THR A 257 -21.62 6.01 1.01
CA THR A 257 -20.38 6.64 0.51
C THR A 257 -19.45 5.60 -0.13
N TYR A 258 -19.35 4.40 0.49
CA TYR A 258 -18.57 3.30 -0.07
C TYR A 258 -19.10 2.86 -1.44
N ASP A 259 -20.42 2.74 -1.60
CA ASP A 259 -21.03 2.32 -2.85
C ASP A 259 -20.84 3.36 -3.97
N ALA A 260 -20.86 4.65 -3.63
CA ALA A 260 -20.53 5.71 -4.58
C ALA A 260 -19.07 5.66 -5.06
N ILE A 261 -18.11 5.41 -4.17
CA ILE A 261 -16.70 5.21 -4.51
C ILE A 261 -16.53 3.93 -5.35
N TYR A 262 -17.22 2.85 -4.97
CA TYR A 262 -17.18 1.58 -5.71
C TYR A 262 -17.71 1.76 -7.14
N GLU A 263 -18.87 2.40 -7.31
CA GLU A 263 -19.45 2.64 -8.65
C GLU A 263 -18.54 3.52 -9.52
N LYS A 264 -17.89 4.49 -8.93
CA LYS A 264 -16.97 5.40 -9.62
C LYS A 264 -15.75 4.66 -10.20
N TRP A 265 -15.14 3.75 -9.44
CA TRP A 265 -13.86 3.14 -9.79
C TRP A 265 -14.01 1.76 -10.43
N ILE A 266 -14.92 0.97 -9.94
CA ILE A 266 -15.10 -0.44 -10.33
C ILE A 266 -16.26 -0.59 -11.32
N GLY A 267 -17.35 0.12 -11.08
CA GLY A 267 -18.61 -0.01 -11.79
C GLY A 267 -19.75 -0.47 -10.88
N LYS A 268 -20.92 -0.71 -11.45
CA LYS A 268 -22.07 -1.15 -10.66
C LYS A 268 -21.79 -2.47 -9.95
N ARG A 269 -22.11 -2.50 -8.66
CA ARG A 269 -22.10 -3.76 -7.92
C ARG A 269 -23.08 -4.75 -8.56
N PRO A 270 -22.73 -6.05 -8.65
CA PRO A 270 -23.73 -7.07 -8.94
C PRO A 270 -24.84 -6.95 -7.89
N SER A 271 -26.10 -6.97 -8.34
CA SER A 271 -27.23 -7.09 -7.41
C SER A 271 -27.10 -8.39 -6.63
N ALA A 272 -27.17 -8.32 -5.31
CA ALA A 272 -27.19 -9.49 -4.43
C ALA A 272 -28.39 -10.39 -4.74
#